data_2479e8ce52f2a11d91c461ab335059de
#
_entry.id   2479e8ce52f2a11d91c461ab335059de
#
_cell.length_a   1.000
_cell.length_b   1.000
_cell.length_c   1.000
_cell.angle_alpha   90.00
_cell.angle_beta   90.00
_cell.angle_gamma   90.00
#
_symmetry.space_group_name_H-M   'P 1'
#
loop_
_entity.id
_entity.type
_entity.pdbx_description
1 polymer ?
#
loop_
_entity_poly.entity_id
_entity_poly.type
_entity_poly.pdbx_seq_one_letter_code
_entity_poly.pdbx_strand_id
1 'polypeptide(L)'
;VTIFLSEADAQKIIHPTNAFAAMKRVFEHQAQHKIENYPRQRRKVFDKSLNITMASDQDTERYAIKIYGGGSYHIYLYDKYKSLLAVMEADWLGQLRTAATCALAAAYVGVPPKSHTTIIGAGRHARAQLLALDAAGLLGSATVYARNKQSLNTFCQDVKAELSCPLTPSTHLADDIARSRLIVTATTSETPVLSGHWLAPHTHITAMGANAASRRELDADTIKKASLLICDDPEQAKNEAGEFREGVSEGYLQWSDIKPLHALVANKDLNTKDEALTIFKSLGAGLEDLAIASLLYDEAMRI
;
A
#
# COMPACT_ATOMS: atom_id res chain seq x y z
N VAL A 1 10.46 -28.68 10.16
CA VAL A 1 9.73 -29.10 8.93
C VAL A 1 9.30 -27.82 8.19
N THR A 2 9.63 -27.72 6.91
CA THR A 2 9.16 -26.63 6.04
C THR A 2 7.70 -26.88 5.68
N ILE A 3 6.83 -25.86 5.80
CA ILE A 3 5.44 -25.93 5.39
C ILE A 3 5.18 -25.19 4.09
N PHE A 4 4.20 -25.64 3.32
CA PHE A 4 3.69 -24.94 2.15
C PHE A 4 2.30 -24.39 2.47
N LEU A 5 2.07 -23.11 2.18
CA LEU A 5 0.79 -22.42 2.41
C LEU A 5 0.27 -21.83 1.09
N SER A 6 -0.88 -22.32 0.67
CA SER A 6 -1.56 -21.86 -0.54
C SER A 6 -2.30 -20.53 -0.31
N GLU A 7 -2.72 -19.87 -1.40
CA GLU A 7 -3.63 -18.71 -1.34
C GLU A 7 -4.91 -19.03 -0.55
N ALA A 8 -5.46 -20.23 -0.71
CA ALA A 8 -6.66 -20.65 -0.02
C ALA A 8 -6.44 -20.82 1.50
N ASP A 9 -5.27 -21.28 1.92
CA ASP A 9 -4.89 -21.36 3.33
C ASP A 9 -4.72 -19.96 3.92
N ALA A 10 -4.01 -19.09 3.22
CA ALA A 10 -3.80 -17.71 3.64
C ALA A 10 -5.14 -16.97 3.84
N GLN A 11 -6.08 -17.11 2.91
CA GLN A 11 -7.41 -16.46 2.97
C GLN A 11 -8.29 -16.97 4.13
N LYS A 12 -8.10 -18.21 4.57
CA LYS A 12 -8.82 -18.77 5.74
C LYS A 12 -8.22 -18.29 7.06
N ILE A 13 -6.90 -18.09 7.09
CA ILE A 13 -6.14 -17.85 8.32
C ILE A 13 -6.04 -16.36 8.62
N ILE A 14 -5.80 -15.51 7.59
CA ILE A 14 -5.51 -14.09 7.76
C ILE A 14 -6.74 -13.22 7.48
N HIS A 15 -6.98 -12.28 8.40
CA HIS A 15 -7.99 -11.23 8.26
C HIS A 15 -7.34 -9.85 8.11
N PRO A 16 -8.01 -8.87 7.47
CA PRO A 16 -7.47 -7.52 7.31
C PRO A 16 -7.05 -6.85 8.63
N THR A 17 -7.76 -7.12 9.73
CA THR A 17 -7.44 -6.56 11.06
C THR A 17 -6.11 -7.03 11.63
N ASN A 18 -5.78 -8.33 11.51
CA ASN A 18 -4.47 -8.81 11.98
C ASN A 18 -3.34 -8.46 11.01
N ALA A 19 -3.63 -8.32 9.72
CA ALA A 19 -2.69 -7.77 8.75
C ALA A 19 -2.32 -6.31 9.09
N PHE A 20 -3.30 -5.47 9.46
CA PHE A 20 -3.05 -4.10 9.93
C PHE A 20 -2.13 -4.06 11.16
N ALA A 21 -2.39 -4.92 12.16
CA ALA A 21 -1.55 -5.03 13.34
C ALA A 21 -0.11 -5.50 13.02
N ALA A 22 0.05 -6.42 12.06
CA ALA A 22 1.37 -6.86 11.60
C ALA A 22 2.14 -5.74 10.90
N MET A 23 1.48 -4.95 10.02
CA MET A 23 2.11 -3.80 9.39
C MET A 23 2.53 -2.75 10.44
N LYS A 24 1.66 -2.44 11.38
CA LYS A 24 2.00 -1.52 12.48
C LYS A 24 3.28 -1.97 13.19
N ARG A 25 3.35 -3.23 13.60
CA ARG A 25 4.51 -3.78 14.33
C ARG A 25 5.80 -3.71 13.52
N VAL A 26 5.78 -4.08 12.23
CA VAL A 26 7.01 -4.07 11.43
C VAL A 26 7.55 -2.65 11.20
N PHE A 27 6.69 -1.65 11.04
CA PHE A 27 7.13 -0.26 10.95
C PHE A 27 7.59 0.31 12.30
N GLU A 28 7.05 -0.16 13.43
CA GLU A 28 7.59 0.13 14.78
C GLU A 28 8.99 -0.48 14.96
N HIS A 29 9.21 -1.73 14.54
CA HIS A 29 10.54 -2.36 14.54
C HIS A 29 11.52 -1.62 13.62
N GLN A 30 11.07 -1.17 12.44
CA GLN A 30 11.91 -0.37 11.55
C GLN A 30 12.31 0.97 12.20
N ALA A 31 11.40 1.64 12.89
CA ALA A 31 11.68 2.86 13.64
C ALA A 31 12.70 2.65 14.77
N GLN A 32 12.79 1.44 15.31
CA GLN A 32 13.78 1.01 16.31
C GLN A 32 15.08 0.46 15.71
N HIS A 33 15.28 0.60 14.41
CA HIS A 33 16.43 0.07 13.65
C HIS A 33 16.63 -1.46 13.75
N LYS A 34 15.54 -2.22 13.91
CA LYS A 34 15.55 -3.67 14.00
C LYS A 34 15.28 -4.37 12.66
N ILE A 35 14.88 -3.61 11.65
CA ILE A 35 14.60 -4.09 10.30
C ILE A 35 15.72 -3.69 9.36
N GLU A 36 16.21 -4.66 8.60
CA GLU A 36 16.96 -4.41 7.38
C GLU A 36 16.03 -4.66 6.18
N ASN A 37 15.71 -3.60 5.45
CA ASN A 37 14.91 -3.67 4.24
C ASN A 37 15.77 -3.33 3.03
N TYR A 38 15.69 -4.16 1.99
CA TYR A 38 16.46 -3.96 0.77
C TYR A 38 15.54 -3.49 -0.36
N PRO A 39 15.93 -2.44 -1.09
CA PRO A 39 15.17 -1.97 -2.24
C PRO A 39 14.93 -3.08 -3.25
N ARG A 40 13.73 -3.09 -3.84
CA ARG A 40 13.34 -4.10 -4.83
C ARG A 40 14.36 -4.20 -5.95
N GLN A 41 14.77 -5.42 -6.25
CA GLN A 41 15.56 -5.72 -7.42
C GLN A 41 14.66 -6.15 -8.57
N ARG A 42 14.81 -5.51 -9.73
CA ARG A 42 14.15 -5.89 -10.98
C ARG A 42 15.18 -6.42 -11.96
N ARG A 43 14.92 -7.57 -12.52
CA ARG A 43 15.77 -8.19 -13.54
C ARG A 43 14.91 -8.65 -14.68
N LYS A 44 15.44 -8.56 -15.90
CA LYS A 44 14.83 -9.19 -17.07
C LYS A 44 15.32 -10.63 -17.13
N VAL A 45 14.38 -11.57 -17.09
CA VAL A 45 14.66 -13.01 -17.27
C VAL A 45 13.87 -13.43 -18.49
N PHE A 46 14.60 -13.79 -19.56
CA PHE A 46 14.07 -13.94 -20.91
C PHE A 46 13.37 -12.63 -21.35
N ASP A 47 12.08 -12.66 -21.63
CA ASP A 47 11.26 -11.52 -22.05
C ASP A 47 10.42 -10.90 -20.91
N LYS A 48 10.49 -11.48 -19.71
CA LYS A 48 9.67 -11.08 -18.57
C LYS A 48 10.47 -10.43 -17.45
N SER A 49 9.81 -9.57 -16.67
CA SER A 49 10.39 -9.00 -15.45
C SER A 49 10.30 -10.01 -14.32
N LEU A 50 11.43 -10.26 -13.65
CA LEU A 50 11.51 -10.91 -12.36
C LEU A 50 11.82 -9.86 -11.29
N ASN A 51 11.04 -9.87 -10.21
CA ASN A 51 11.20 -8.95 -9.10
C ASN A 51 11.53 -9.73 -7.84
N ILE A 52 12.44 -9.18 -7.03
CA ILE A 52 12.86 -9.75 -5.75
C ILE A 52 12.80 -8.65 -4.71
N THR A 53 12.10 -8.91 -3.60
CA THR A 53 12.12 -8.10 -2.38
C THR A 53 12.67 -8.94 -1.24
N MET A 54 13.39 -8.33 -0.31
CA MET A 54 13.95 -9.01 0.86
C MET A 54 13.97 -8.06 2.06
N ALA A 55 13.71 -8.62 3.23
CA ALA A 55 13.90 -7.94 4.51
C ALA A 55 14.20 -8.94 5.62
N SER A 56 14.84 -8.46 6.69
CA SER A 56 15.05 -9.20 7.93
C SER A 56 14.57 -8.41 9.14
N ASP A 57 14.12 -9.11 10.18
CA ASP A 57 13.67 -8.56 11.45
C ASP A 57 14.44 -9.25 12.61
N GLN A 58 15.18 -8.44 13.37
CA GLN A 58 15.99 -8.92 14.48
C GLN A 58 15.12 -9.40 15.66
N ASP A 59 13.93 -8.80 15.87
CA ASP A 59 13.04 -9.19 16.98
C ASP A 59 12.38 -10.55 16.75
N THR A 60 11.94 -10.80 15.52
CA THR A 60 11.35 -12.10 15.16
C THR A 60 12.39 -13.14 14.79
N GLU A 61 13.66 -12.71 14.63
CA GLU A 61 14.78 -13.54 14.18
C GLU A 61 14.51 -14.25 12.84
N ARG A 62 13.77 -13.55 11.93
CA ARG A 62 13.34 -14.07 10.63
C ARG A 62 13.77 -13.14 9.50
N TYR A 63 13.88 -13.73 8.31
CA TYR A 63 13.94 -12.98 7.07
C TYR A 63 13.06 -13.60 6.01
N ALA A 64 12.61 -12.79 5.07
CA ALA A 64 11.80 -13.24 3.97
C ALA A 64 12.35 -12.76 2.63
N ILE A 65 12.19 -13.60 1.62
CA ILE A 65 12.49 -13.28 0.23
C ILE A 65 11.21 -13.52 -0.56
N LYS A 66 10.71 -12.48 -1.23
CA LYS A 66 9.61 -12.63 -2.19
C LYS A 66 10.16 -12.58 -3.60
N ILE A 67 9.79 -13.56 -4.39
CA ILE A 67 10.10 -13.63 -5.82
C ILE A 67 8.78 -13.60 -6.59
N TYR A 68 8.67 -12.70 -7.56
CA TYR A 68 7.46 -12.58 -8.35
C TYR A 68 7.69 -12.04 -9.75
N GLY A 69 6.87 -12.51 -10.68
CA GLY A 69 6.90 -12.14 -12.08
C GLY A 69 6.19 -13.18 -12.94
N GLY A 70 5.70 -12.80 -14.11
CA GLY A 70 5.07 -13.74 -15.04
C GLY A 70 3.78 -14.40 -14.53
N GLY A 71 3.13 -13.83 -13.51
CA GLY A 71 1.91 -14.39 -12.88
C GLY A 71 2.17 -15.30 -11.68
N SER A 72 3.42 -15.46 -11.26
CA SER A 72 3.81 -16.25 -10.09
C SER A 72 4.30 -15.33 -8.96
N TYR A 73 3.86 -15.59 -7.73
CA TYR A 73 4.18 -14.81 -6.54
C TYR A 73 4.43 -15.75 -5.39
N HIS A 74 5.66 -15.81 -4.87
CA HIS A 74 6.00 -16.65 -3.73
C HIS A 74 6.81 -15.88 -2.70
N ILE A 75 6.53 -16.14 -1.42
CA ILE A 75 7.36 -15.71 -0.30
C ILE A 75 8.02 -16.93 0.33
N TYR A 76 9.33 -16.83 0.53
CA TYR A 76 10.15 -17.80 1.24
C TYR A 76 10.51 -17.21 2.59
N LEU A 77 10.05 -17.82 3.68
CA LEU A 77 10.30 -17.39 5.06
C LEU A 77 11.38 -18.27 5.69
N TYR A 78 12.36 -17.64 6.31
CA TYR A 78 13.48 -18.32 6.97
C TYR A 78 13.66 -17.83 8.41
N ASP A 79 14.25 -18.68 9.26
CA ASP A 79 14.75 -18.29 10.57
C ASP A 79 16.20 -17.74 10.50
N LYS A 80 16.73 -17.27 11.64
CA LYS A 80 18.10 -16.76 11.76
C LYS A 80 19.19 -17.80 11.43
N TYR A 81 18.87 -19.08 11.52
CA TYR A 81 19.81 -20.18 11.19
C TYR A 81 19.76 -20.56 9.71
N LYS A 82 19.03 -19.80 8.89
CA LYS A 82 18.81 -20.04 7.46
C LYS A 82 18.00 -21.31 7.15
N SER A 83 17.23 -21.81 8.13
CA SER A 83 16.28 -22.89 7.90
C SER A 83 15.05 -22.31 7.20
N LEU A 84 14.64 -22.93 6.10
CA LEU A 84 13.40 -22.58 5.41
C LEU A 84 12.20 -23.01 6.25
N LEU A 85 11.44 -22.05 6.78
CA LEU A 85 10.25 -22.28 7.61
C LEU A 85 9.02 -22.55 6.76
N ALA A 86 8.80 -21.72 5.73
CA ALA A 86 7.65 -21.81 4.87
C ALA A 86 7.89 -21.33 3.45
N VAL A 87 7.13 -21.88 2.52
CA VAL A 87 6.90 -21.35 1.17
C VAL A 87 5.42 -21.00 1.05
N MET A 88 5.12 -19.79 0.63
CA MET A 88 3.77 -19.25 0.58
C MET A 88 3.43 -18.74 -0.82
N GLU A 89 2.27 -19.09 -1.35
CA GLU A 89 1.68 -18.36 -2.46
C GLU A 89 1.30 -16.96 -2.00
N ALA A 90 1.61 -15.92 -2.78
CA ALA A 90 1.65 -14.56 -2.25
C ALA A 90 1.07 -13.47 -3.17
N ASP A 91 0.14 -13.81 -4.08
CA ASP A 91 -0.55 -12.80 -4.86
C ASP A 91 -1.59 -12.05 -3.99
N TRP A 92 -2.45 -12.78 -3.30
CA TRP A 92 -3.43 -12.20 -2.37
C TRP A 92 -2.75 -11.57 -1.14
N LEU A 93 -1.74 -12.24 -0.56
CA LEU A 93 -0.96 -11.68 0.54
C LEU A 93 -0.32 -10.34 0.17
N GLY A 94 0.18 -10.23 -1.07
CA GLY A 94 0.75 -8.98 -1.58
C GLY A 94 -0.27 -7.86 -1.70
N GLN A 95 -1.53 -8.15 -2.05
CA GLN A 95 -2.62 -7.18 -2.08
C GLN A 95 -3.00 -6.76 -0.66
N LEU A 96 -3.18 -7.73 0.24
CA LEU A 96 -3.59 -7.50 1.63
C LEU A 96 -2.59 -6.65 2.41
N ARG A 97 -1.27 -7.00 2.38
CA ARG A 97 -0.23 -6.25 3.11
C ARG A 97 -0.09 -4.81 2.58
N THR A 98 -0.20 -4.62 1.25
CA THR A 98 -0.17 -3.28 0.66
C THR A 98 -1.35 -2.44 1.13
N ALA A 99 -2.55 -3.02 1.14
CA ALA A 99 -3.74 -2.31 1.61
C ALA A 99 -3.67 -2.00 3.12
N ALA A 100 -3.17 -2.94 3.92
CA ALA A 100 -2.96 -2.72 5.35
C ALA A 100 -1.93 -1.62 5.64
N THR A 101 -0.84 -1.54 4.87
CA THR A 101 0.16 -0.45 4.96
C THR A 101 -0.46 0.89 4.59
N CYS A 102 -1.27 0.95 3.53
CA CYS A 102 -1.97 2.17 3.12
C CYS A 102 -2.96 2.64 4.20
N ALA A 103 -3.74 1.73 4.78
CA ALA A 103 -4.64 2.05 5.88
C ALA A 103 -3.88 2.54 7.13
N LEU A 104 -2.70 1.93 7.41
CA LEU A 104 -1.81 2.38 8.48
C LEU A 104 -1.34 3.82 8.25
N ALA A 105 -0.85 4.15 7.06
CA ALA A 105 -0.43 5.50 6.72
C ALA A 105 -1.58 6.51 6.90
N ALA A 106 -2.78 6.20 6.39
CA ALA A 106 -3.96 7.04 6.54
C ALA A 106 -4.33 7.27 8.01
N ALA A 107 -4.25 6.23 8.86
CA ALA A 107 -4.51 6.35 10.29
C ALA A 107 -3.48 7.26 11.00
N TYR A 108 -2.19 7.14 10.63
CA TYR A 108 -1.12 7.91 11.28
C TYR A 108 -1.06 9.37 10.82
N VAL A 109 -1.53 9.71 9.63
CA VAL A 109 -1.70 11.12 9.21
C VAL A 109 -2.98 11.74 9.76
N GLY A 110 -3.79 10.99 10.52
CA GLY A 110 -4.97 11.50 11.20
C GLY A 110 -6.23 11.55 10.32
N VAL A 111 -6.37 10.69 9.31
CA VAL A 111 -7.65 10.53 8.60
C VAL A 111 -8.74 10.15 9.62
N PRO A 112 -9.83 10.93 9.75
CA PRO A 112 -10.86 10.66 10.74
C PRO A 112 -11.54 9.29 10.50
N PRO A 113 -11.94 8.57 11.55
CA PRO A 113 -12.76 7.38 11.41
C PRO A 113 -14.04 7.67 10.61
N LYS A 114 -14.51 6.67 9.88
CA LYS A 114 -15.72 6.74 9.04
C LYS A 114 -15.71 7.89 8.01
N SER A 115 -14.54 8.17 7.44
CA SER A 115 -14.40 9.16 6.38
C SER A 115 -15.03 8.73 5.06
N HIS A 116 -15.46 9.69 4.25
CA HIS A 116 -15.77 9.44 2.85
C HIS A 116 -14.49 9.25 2.04
N THR A 117 -14.43 8.17 1.26
CA THR A 117 -13.27 7.78 0.46
C THR A 117 -13.62 7.70 -1.02
N THR A 118 -12.79 8.31 -1.89
CA THR A 118 -12.87 8.08 -3.33
C THR A 118 -11.72 7.19 -3.78
N ILE A 119 -12.06 6.11 -4.52
CA ILE A 119 -11.08 5.20 -5.11
C ILE A 119 -11.08 5.35 -6.63
N ILE A 120 -9.91 5.62 -7.20
CA ILE A 120 -9.68 5.66 -8.64
C ILE A 120 -9.04 4.34 -9.06
N GLY A 121 -9.82 3.50 -9.73
CA GLY A 121 -9.50 2.13 -10.09
C GLY A 121 -10.55 1.14 -9.57
N ALA A 122 -10.87 0.09 -10.32
CA ALA A 122 -11.82 -0.95 -9.97
C ALA A 122 -11.20 -2.34 -10.20
N GLY A 123 -10.00 -2.54 -9.65
CA GLY A 123 -9.27 -3.79 -9.72
C GLY A 123 -9.12 -4.45 -8.35
N ARG A 124 -8.40 -5.58 -8.33
CA ARG A 124 -8.14 -6.36 -7.12
C ARG A 124 -7.48 -5.54 -5.98
N HIS A 125 -6.58 -4.61 -6.30
CA HIS A 125 -6.00 -3.71 -5.31
C HIS A 125 -7.02 -2.71 -4.76
N ALA A 126 -7.91 -2.17 -5.58
CA ALA A 126 -8.99 -1.30 -5.11
C ALA A 126 -9.91 -2.02 -4.12
N ARG A 127 -10.23 -3.32 -4.38
CA ARG A 127 -10.98 -4.16 -3.45
C ARG A 127 -10.24 -4.34 -2.12
N ALA A 128 -8.95 -4.69 -2.18
CA ALA A 128 -8.14 -4.86 -0.98
C ALA A 128 -8.06 -3.56 -0.14
N GLN A 129 -7.94 -2.39 -0.80
CA GLN A 129 -7.94 -1.08 -0.14
C GLN A 129 -9.25 -0.82 0.61
N LEU A 130 -10.41 -1.06 -0.04
CA LEU A 130 -11.72 -0.92 0.60
C LEU A 130 -11.85 -1.78 1.85
N LEU A 131 -11.48 -3.06 1.77
CA LEU A 131 -11.56 -4.00 2.88
C LEU A 131 -10.61 -3.63 4.03
N ALA A 132 -9.39 -3.18 3.72
CA ALA A 132 -8.43 -2.79 4.75
C ALA A 132 -8.84 -1.49 5.46
N LEU A 133 -9.36 -0.50 4.72
CA LEU A 133 -9.87 0.75 5.29
C LEU A 133 -11.12 0.52 6.15
N ASP A 134 -12.00 -0.37 5.73
CA ASP A 134 -13.19 -0.77 6.51
C ASP A 134 -12.78 -1.47 7.81
N ALA A 135 -11.89 -2.45 7.73
CA ALA A 135 -11.35 -3.17 8.89
C ALA A 135 -10.58 -2.26 9.86
N ALA A 136 -9.96 -1.20 9.36
CA ALA A 136 -9.29 -0.17 10.17
C ALA A 136 -10.26 0.86 10.78
N GLY A 137 -11.56 0.80 10.46
CA GLY A 137 -12.58 1.76 10.93
C GLY A 137 -12.49 3.15 10.28
N LEU A 138 -11.70 3.29 9.22
CA LEU A 138 -11.50 4.56 8.51
C LEU A 138 -12.59 4.82 7.46
N LEU A 139 -13.23 3.77 6.94
CA LEU A 139 -14.20 3.86 5.87
C LEU A 139 -15.62 4.10 6.42
N GLY A 140 -16.24 5.22 6.02
CA GLY A 140 -17.64 5.52 6.34
C GLY A 140 -18.58 5.44 5.15
N SER A 141 -18.05 5.73 3.96
CA SER A 141 -18.68 5.51 2.66
C SER A 141 -17.62 5.56 1.58
N ALA A 142 -17.87 4.93 0.45
CA ALA A 142 -16.93 4.96 -0.67
C ALA A 142 -17.62 5.28 -2.00
N THR A 143 -16.87 6.01 -2.83
CA THR A 143 -17.16 6.19 -4.24
C THR A 143 -16.02 5.60 -5.06
N VAL A 144 -16.32 4.81 -6.08
CA VAL A 144 -15.31 4.19 -6.95
C VAL A 144 -15.47 4.72 -8.37
N TYR A 145 -14.36 5.09 -8.97
CA TYR A 145 -14.28 5.50 -10.36
C TYR A 145 -13.45 4.53 -11.19
N ALA A 146 -13.92 4.20 -12.38
CA ALA A 146 -13.14 3.51 -13.40
C ALA A 146 -13.60 3.96 -14.81
N ARG A 147 -12.68 3.89 -15.78
CA ARG A 147 -12.96 4.28 -17.18
C ARG A 147 -14.06 3.44 -17.83
N ASN A 148 -14.10 2.14 -17.52
CA ASN A 148 -15.10 1.23 -18.04
C ASN A 148 -16.27 1.14 -17.05
N LYS A 149 -17.44 1.69 -17.44
CA LYS A 149 -18.64 1.72 -16.60
C LYS A 149 -19.21 0.34 -16.27
N GLN A 150 -19.11 -0.63 -17.20
CA GLN A 150 -19.63 -1.97 -16.95
C GLN A 150 -18.77 -2.68 -15.89
N SER A 151 -17.45 -2.66 -16.05
CA SER A 151 -16.50 -3.22 -15.05
C SER A 151 -16.67 -2.52 -13.68
N LEU A 152 -16.92 -1.20 -13.66
CA LEU A 152 -17.16 -0.45 -12.44
C LEU A 152 -18.42 -0.93 -11.72
N ASN A 153 -19.52 -1.11 -12.44
CA ASN A 153 -20.78 -1.56 -11.85
C ASN A 153 -20.64 -3.00 -11.29
N THR A 154 -20.03 -3.90 -12.05
CA THR A 154 -19.75 -5.27 -11.60
C THR A 154 -18.90 -5.24 -10.34
N PHE A 155 -17.80 -4.48 -10.33
CA PHE A 155 -16.93 -4.31 -9.16
C PHE A 155 -17.70 -3.83 -7.93
N CYS A 156 -18.53 -2.79 -8.07
CA CYS A 156 -19.31 -2.27 -6.95
C CYS A 156 -20.36 -3.27 -6.44
N GLN A 157 -20.99 -4.06 -7.32
CA GLN A 157 -21.92 -5.11 -6.94
C GLN A 157 -21.21 -6.23 -6.14
N ASP A 158 -20.05 -6.68 -6.62
CA ASP A 158 -19.28 -7.77 -6.01
C ASP A 158 -18.74 -7.39 -4.63
N VAL A 159 -18.23 -6.15 -4.49
CA VAL A 159 -17.55 -5.72 -3.26
C VAL A 159 -18.53 -5.21 -2.19
N LYS A 160 -19.70 -4.70 -2.59
CA LYS A 160 -20.66 -4.09 -1.67
C LYS A 160 -21.07 -4.98 -0.51
N ALA A 161 -21.21 -6.29 -0.74
CA ALA A 161 -21.62 -7.25 0.29
C ALA A 161 -20.54 -7.52 1.35
N GLU A 162 -19.29 -7.15 1.08
CA GLU A 162 -18.13 -7.37 1.95
C GLU A 162 -17.83 -6.17 2.85
N LEU A 163 -18.50 -5.01 2.62
CA LEU A 163 -18.25 -3.77 3.34
C LEU A 163 -19.34 -3.48 4.37
N SER A 164 -18.93 -2.85 5.46
CA SER A 164 -19.85 -2.39 6.51
C SER A 164 -20.53 -1.04 6.17
N CYS A 165 -20.17 -0.43 5.03
CA CYS A 165 -20.60 0.93 4.65
C CYS A 165 -21.10 1.01 3.20
N PRO A 166 -21.80 2.12 2.82
CA PRO A 166 -22.24 2.33 1.45
C PRO A 166 -21.08 2.43 0.44
N LEU A 167 -21.22 1.72 -0.70
CA LEU A 167 -20.35 1.77 -1.85
C LEU A 167 -21.15 2.18 -3.09
N THR A 168 -20.72 3.22 -3.80
CA THR A 168 -21.39 3.73 -4.99
C THR A 168 -20.42 3.93 -6.15
N PRO A 169 -20.84 3.66 -7.40
CA PRO A 169 -20.04 4.04 -8.56
C PRO A 169 -20.05 5.56 -8.74
N SER A 170 -18.91 6.13 -9.07
CA SER A 170 -18.75 7.57 -9.38
C SER A 170 -19.40 7.92 -10.72
N THR A 171 -20.13 9.03 -10.74
CA THR A 171 -20.64 9.65 -11.96
C THR A 171 -19.91 10.95 -12.30
N HIS A 172 -19.34 11.64 -11.30
CA HIS A 172 -18.63 12.91 -11.42
C HIS A 172 -17.38 12.90 -10.54
N LEU A 173 -16.24 12.44 -11.09
CA LEU A 173 -15.00 12.20 -10.34
C LEU A 173 -14.52 13.45 -9.59
N ALA A 174 -14.54 14.64 -10.23
CA ALA A 174 -14.06 15.86 -9.60
C ALA A 174 -14.86 16.24 -8.33
N ASP A 175 -16.18 16.06 -8.37
CA ASP A 175 -17.06 16.33 -7.23
C ASP A 175 -16.84 15.33 -6.10
N ASP A 176 -16.63 14.04 -6.46
CA ASP A 176 -16.32 12.99 -5.49
C ASP A 176 -14.97 13.25 -4.80
N ILE A 177 -13.96 13.67 -5.56
CA ILE A 177 -12.64 14.06 -5.03
C ILE A 177 -12.78 15.24 -4.07
N ALA A 178 -13.49 16.30 -4.47
CA ALA A 178 -13.63 17.53 -3.69
C ALA A 178 -14.27 17.32 -2.30
N ARG A 179 -15.08 16.28 -2.13
CA ARG A 179 -15.74 15.94 -0.84
C ARG A 179 -15.02 14.85 -0.04
N SER A 180 -13.95 14.26 -0.59
CA SER A 180 -13.26 13.13 0.03
C SER A 180 -12.21 13.57 1.04
N ARG A 181 -12.17 12.88 2.19
CA ARG A 181 -11.08 12.99 3.18
C ARG A 181 -9.93 12.04 2.84
N LEU A 182 -10.22 10.98 2.12
CA LEU A 182 -9.27 9.99 1.67
C LEU A 182 -9.47 9.70 0.19
N ILE A 183 -8.39 9.74 -0.57
CA ILE A 183 -8.38 9.37 -1.99
C ILE A 183 -7.37 8.25 -2.17
N VAL A 184 -7.75 7.21 -2.90
CA VAL A 184 -6.86 6.11 -3.26
C VAL A 184 -6.74 6.03 -4.77
N THR A 185 -5.52 6.09 -5.31
CA THR A 185 -5.27 5.76 -6.72
C THR A 185 -4.70 4.35 -6.81
N ALA A 186 -5.42 3.47 -7.49
CA ALA A 186 -5.09 2.04 -7.65
C ALA A 186 -5.26 1.61 -9.12
N THR A 187 -4.57 2.32 -10.03
CA THR A 187 -4.71 2.13 -11.47
C THR A 187 -3.44 1.56 -12.11
N THR A 188 -3.57 1.16 -13.36
CA THR A 188 -2.44 0.81 -14.23
C THR A 188 -2.06 1.95 -15.17
N SER A 189 -2.51 3.17 -14.90
CA SER A 189 -2.25 4.32 -15.75
C SER A 189 -0.76 4.65 -15.84
N GLU A 190 -0.34 5.13 -16.99
CA GLU A 190 1.01 5.66 -17.21
C GLU A 190 1.07 7.17 -17.01
N THR A 191 -0.10 7.82 -17.00
CA THR A 191 -0.27 9.27 -16.86
C THR A 191 -1.17 9.61 -15.68
N PRO A 192 -1.11 10.84 -15.13
CA PRO A 192 -1.92 11.26 -13.99
C PRO A 192 -3.41 11.02 -14.19
N VAL A 193 -4.05 10.51 -13.15
CA VAL A 193 -5.50 10.26 -13.07
C VAL A 193 -6.18 11.13 -12.00
N LEU A 194 -5.38 11.77 -11.16
CA LEU A 194 -5.83 12.71 -10.13
C LEU A 194 -5.24 14.09 -10.43
N SER A 195 -6.11 15.10 -10.43
CA SER A 195 -5.69 16.49 -10.62
C SER A 195 -5.70 17.24 -9.30
N GLY A 196 -4.61 17.98 -9.03
CA GLY A 196 -4.48 18.85 -7.87
C GLY A 196 -5.55 19.95 -7.78
N HIS A 197 -6.18 20.32 -8.91
CA HIS A 197 -7.27 21.30 -8.94
C HIS A 197 -8.59 20.81 -8.29
N TRP A 198 -8.77 19.49 -8.15
CA TRP A 198 -9.98 18.92 -7.55
C TRP A 198 -9.89 18.77 -6.04
N LEU A 199 -8.71 18.93 -5.46
CA LEU A 199 -8.43 18.61 -4.07
C LEU A 199 -8.95 19.68 -3.11
N ALA A 200 -9.66 19.24 -2.09
CA ALA A 200 -10.01 20.04 -0.92
C ALA A 200 -8.85 20.04 0.11
N PRO A 201 -8.82 21.05 1.02
CA PRO A 201 -8.00 20.97 2.22
C PRO A 201 -8.28 19.69 3.04
N HIS A 202 -7.33 19.28 3.88
CA HIS A 202 -7.46 18.09 4.76
C HIS A 202 -7.63 16.75 4.05
N THR A 203 -7.16 16.63 2.82
CA THR A 203 -7.24 15.38 2.05
C THR A 203 -5.97 14.56 2.23
N HIS A 204 -6.13 13.27 2.52
CA HIS A 204 -5.05 12.30 2.40
C HIS A 204 -5.15 11.54 1.08
N ILE A 205 -4.02 11.39 0.39
CA ILE A 205 -3.94 10.64 -0.86
C ILE A 205 -3.02 9.43 -0.66
N THR A 206 -3.55 8.26 -0.92
CA THR A 206 -2.78 7.03 -1.07
C THR A 206 -2.56 6.73 -2.54
N ALA A 207 -1.34 6.89 -3.05
CA ALA A 207 -0.98 6.60 -4.43
C ALA A 207 -0.23 5.27 -4.53
N MET A 208 -0.93 4.21 -5.02
CA MET A 208 -0.37 2.86 -4.96
C MET A 208 -0.37 2.08 -6.28
N GLY A 209 -1.03 2.56 -7.33
CA GLY A 209 -1.11 1.83 -8.59
C GLY A 209 0.17 1.87 -9.43
N ALA A 210 0.88 3.00 -9.41
CA ALA A 210 2.13 3.16 -10.15
C ALA A 210 3.34 2.83 -9.26
N ASN A 211 4.12 1.82 -9.65
CA ASN A 211 5.36 1.41 -8.98
C ASN A 211 6.52 1.23 -9.97
N ALA A 212 6.58 2.06 -10.98
CA ALA A 212 7.65 2.12 -11.96
C ALA A 212 7.97 3.58 -12.32
N ALA A 213 9.24 3.87 -12.55
CA ALA A 213 9.73 5.24 -12.81
C ALA A 213 9.05 5.95 -14.00
N SER A 214 8.55 5.17 -14.98
CA SER A 214 7.84 5.68 -16.16
C SER A 214 6.36 5.91 -15.96
N ARG A 215 5.81 5.60 -14.78
CA ARG A 215 4.37 5.67 -14.48
C ARG A 215 4.10 6.62 -13.34
N ARG A 216 2.96 7.31 -13.40
CA ARG A 216 2.48 8.19 -12.36
C ARG A 216 0.96 8.28 -12.37
N GLU A 217 0.39 8.47 -11.20
CA GLU A 217 -1.05 8.64 -11.02
C GLU A 217 -1.43 10.06 -10.59
N LEU A 218 -0.46 10.82 -10.04
CA LEU A 218 -0.62 12.18 -9.54
C LEU A 218 0.05 13.17 -10.47
N ASP A 219 -0.59 14.33 -10.68
CA ASP A 219 0.01 15.43 -11.42
C ASP A 219 0.97 16.28 -10.54
N ALA A 220 1.74 17.15 -11.18
CA ALA A 220 2.69 18.01 -10.50
C ALA A 220 2.03 18.95 -9.48
N ASP A 221 0.82 19.43 -9.78
CA ASP A 221 0.09 20.32 -8.88
C ASP A 221 -0.31 19.62 -7.59
N THR A 222 -0.68 18.35 -7.67
CA THR A 222 -0.96 17.49 -6.49
C THR A 222 0.28 17.39 -5.60
N ILE A 223 1.45 17.12 -6.19
CA ILE A 223 2.71 17.01 -5.41
C ILE A 223 3.10 18.35 -4.79
N LYS A 224 3.02 19.46 -5.56
CA LYS A 224 3.36 20.80 -5.06
C LYS A 224 2.47 21.30 -3.93
N LYS A 225 1.21 20.88 -3.89
CA LYS A 225 0.25 21.22 -2.84
C LYS A 225 0.43 20.44 -1.55
N ALA A 226 1.13 19.30 -1.60
CA ALA A 226 1.30 18.45 -0.45
C ALA A 226 2.18 19.09 0.62
N SER A 227 1.70 19.13 1.84
CA SER A 227 2.45 19.57 3.01
C SER A 227 3.27 18.46 3.66
N LEU A 228 2.93 17.19 3.37
CA LEU A 228 3.66 16.02 3.84
C LEU A 228 3.65 14.93 2.76
N LEU A 229 4.83 14.54 2.33
CA LEU A 229 5.07 13.43 1.41
C LEU A 229 5.68 12.26 2.16
N ILE A 230 5.08 11.09 2.03
CA ILE A 230 5.47 9.86 2.73
C ILE A 230 5.64 8.75 1.71
N CYS A 231 6.57 7.83 1.96
CA CYS A 231 6.65 6.55 1.24
C CYS A 231 7.00 5.41 2.19
N ASP A 232 6.81 4.20 1.74
CA ASP A 232 7.21 2.99 2.46
C ASP A 232 8.74 2.85 2.57
N ASP A 233 9.47 3.11 1.47
CA ASP A 233 10.94 3.05 1.42
C ASP A 233 11.51 4.16 0.52
N PRO A 234 12.22 5.17 1.06
CA PRO A 234 12.81 6.26 0.29
C PRO A 234 13.85 5.81 -0.74
N GLU A 235 14.66 4.80 -0.43
CA GLU A 235 15.68 4.32 -1.37
C GLU A 235 15.03 3.60 -2.57
N GLN A 236 13.96 2.83 -2.33
CA GLN A 236 13.16 2.26 -3.41
C GLN A 236 12.43 3.35 -4.20
N ALA A 237 11.93 4.40 -3.53
CA ALA A 237 11.22 5.51 -4.18
C ALA A 237 12.11 6.25 -5.19
N LYS A 238 13.39 6.42 -4.94
CA LYS A 238 14.37 7.00 -5.89
C LYS A 238 14.39 6.26 -7.23
N ASN A 239 14.08 4.98 -7.22
CA ASN A 239 14.10 4.13 -8.42
C ASN A 239 12.71 3.97 -9.06
N GLU A 240 11.62 4.04 -8.29
CA GLU A 240 10.30 3.56 -8.72
C GLU A 240 9.17 4.60 -8.65
N ALA A 241 9.27 5.66 -7.81
CA ALA A 241 8.21 6.64 -7.65
C ALA A 241 8.25 7.68 -8.77
N GLY A 242 7.51 7.48 -9.84
CA GLY A 242 7.51 8.33 -11.03
C GLY A 242 7.17 9.79 -10.72
N GLU A 243 6.18 10.02 -9.87
CA GLU A 243 5.74 11.36 -9.43
C GLU A 243 6.86 12.12 -8.70
N PHE A 244 7.55 11.45 -7.78
CA PHE A 244 8.62 12.06 -7.00
C PHE A 244 9.87 12.30 -7.84
N ARG A 245 10.20 11.36 -8.72
CA ARG A 245 11.32 11.49 -9.66
C ARG A 245 11.16 12.68 -10.61
N GLU A 246 9.94 12.87 -11.13
CA GLU A 246 9.61 14.04 -11.95
C GLU A 246 9.81 15.34 -11.14
N GLY A 247 9.26 15.39 -9.91
CA GLY A 247 9.37 16.56 -9.06
C GLY A 247 10.82 16.95 -8.73
N VAL A 248 11.66 15.95 -8.46
CA VAL A 248 13.09 16.17 -8.22
C VAL A 248 13.82 16.60 -9.49
N SER A 249 13.51 15.98 -10.64
CA SER A 249 14.13 16.34 -11.93
C SER A 249 13.77 17.74 -12.38
N GLU A 250 12.54 18.20 -12.10
CA GLU A 250 12.07 19.54 -12.44
C GLU A 250 12.36 20.59 -11.34
N GLY A 251 12.95 20.19 -10.22
CA GLY A 251 13.46 21.08 -9.18
C GLY A 251 12.41 21.63 -8.19
N TYR A 252 11.16 21.10 -8.20
CA TYR A 252 10.13 21.51 -7.23
C TYR A 252 10.00 20.58 -6.03
N LEU A 253 10.81 19.50 -5.96
CA LEU A 253 10.86 18.55 -4.86
C LEU A 253 12.31 18.16 -4.57
N GLN A 254 12.63 17.87 -3.31
CA GLN A 254 13.90 17.25 -2.92
C GLN A 254 13.63 15.90 -2.24
N TRP A 255 14.57 14.95 -2.39
CA TRP A 255 14.44 13.64 -1.71
C TRP A 255 14.37 13.73 -0.19
N SER A 256 14.96 14.78 0.41
CA SER A 256 14.90 15.07 1.84
C SER A 256 13.51 15.46 2.33
N ASP A 257 12.61 15.91 1.44
CA ASP A 257 11.25 16.31 1.77
C ASP A 257 10.34 15.09 1.98
N ILE A 258 10.74 13.94 1.43
CA ILE A 258 9.96 12.69 1.49
C ILE A 258 10.33 11.93 2.77
N LYS A 259 9.33 11.68 3.61
CA LYS A 259 9.53 10.97 4.88
C LYS A 259 9.22 9.48 4.74
N PRO A 260 10.02 8.61 5.37
CA PRO A 260 9.66 7.20 5.44
C PRO A 260 8.48 6.99 6.41
N LEU A 261 7.63 6.02 6.13
CA LEU A 261 6.45 5.73 6.95
C LEU A 261 6.82 5.39 8.41
N HIS A 262 7.93 4.71 8.64
CA HIS A 262 8.38 4.40 10.00
C HIS A 262 8.69 5.65 10.84
N ALA A 263 9.14 6.75 10.24
CA ALA A 263 9.35 7.99 10.96
C ALA A 263 8.04 8.59 11.47
N LEU A 264 6.96 8.45 10.70
CA LEU A 264 5.62 8.86 11.11
C LEU A 264 5.07 7.94 12.22
N VAL A 265 5.36 6.65 12.15
CA VAL A 265 4.97 5.68 13.19
C VAL A 265 5.71 5.94 14.51
N ALA A 266 6.98 6.35 14.44
CA ALA A 266 7.79 6.67 15.62
C ALA A 266 7.39 8.00 16.28
N ASN A 267 6.99 8.98 15.49
CA ASN A 267 6.75 10.35 15.95
C ASN A 267 5.37 10.85 15.53
N LYS A 268 4.41 10.77 16.45
CA LYS A 268 3.05 11.27 16.23
C LYS A 268 2.96 12.80 16.04
N ASP A 269 4.00 13.54 16.46
CA ASP A 269 4.05 15.01 16.30
C ASP A 269 4.37 15.43 14.86
N LEU A 270 4.74 14.48 13.99
CA LEU A 270 4.74 14.71 12.53
C LEU A 270 3.32 14.81 11.96
N ASN A 271 2.30 14.61 12.81
CA ASN A 271 0.91 14.82 12.46
C ASN A 271 0.70 16.28 12.01
N THR A 272 0.19 16.39 10.81
CA THR A 272 0.02 17.65 10.10
C THR A 272 -1.06 18.51 10.74
N LYS A 273 -0.88 19.85 10.60
CA LYS A 273 -1.90 20.86 10.95
C LYS A 273 -3.23 20.52 10.25
N ASP A 274 -4.33 20.93 10.85
CA ASP A 274 -5.71 20.65 10.40
C ASP A 274 -6.05 21.02 8.93
N GLU A 275 -5.17 21.66 8.19
CA GLU A 275 -5.39 22.05 6.78
C GLU A 275 -4.46 21.37 5.78
N ALA A 276 -3.77 20.31 6.18
CA ALA A 276 -2.72 19.71 5.39
C ALA A 276 -3.23 18.74 4.31
N LEU A 277 -2.71 18.87 3.10
CA LEU A 277 -2.75 17.82 2.09
C LEU A 277 -1.59 16.86 2.33
N THR A 278 -1.87 15.58 2.50
CA THR A 278 -0.83 14.57 2.74
C THR A 278 -0.87 13.49 1.66
N ILE A 279 0.31 12.98 1.27
CA ILE A 279 0.42 11.93 0.25
C ILE A 279 1.26 10.79 0.81
N PHE A 280 0.73 9.58 0.74
CA PHE A 280 1.47 8.35 0.92
C PHE A 280 1.66 7.65 -0.43
N LYS A 281 2.91 7.54 -0.87
CA LYS A 281 3.29 6.76 -2.04
C LYS A 281 3.67 5.35 -1.63
N SER A 282 2.81 4.39 -1.92
CA SER A 282 3.07 2.97 -1.66
C SER A 282 3.71 2.32 -2.88
N LEU A 283 4.87 1.74 -2.68
CA LEU A 283 5.63 0.98 -3.67
C LEU A 283 5.67 -0.51 -3.34
N GLY A 284 5.40 -0.82 -2.08
CA GLY A 284 5.48 -2.16 -1.52
C GLY A 284 6.91 -2.60 -1.22
N ALA A 285 7.25 -2.65 0.05
CA ALA A 285 8.59 -2.98 0.53
C ALA A 285 8.73 -4.43 1.01
N GLY A 286 9.95 -4.94 1.07
CA GLY A 286 10.23 -6.30 1.52
C GLY A 286 9.82 -6.57 2.97
N LEU A 287 9.92 -5.55 3.83
CA LEU A 287 9.50 -5.65 5.23
C LEU A 287 8.01 -5.95 5.40
N GLU A 288 7.16 -5.46 4.50
CA GLU A 288 5.73 -5.76 4.50
C GLU A 288 5.47 -7.22 4.13
N ASP A 289 6.24 -7.75 3.16
CA ASP A 289 6.17 -9.17 2.77
C ASP A 289 6.66 -10.07 3.92
N LEU A 290 7.71 -9.67 4.66
CA LEU A 290 8.20 -10.35 5.85
C LEU A 290 7.14 -10.38 6.97
N ALA A 291 6.51 -9.24 7.25
CA ALA A 291 5.52 -9.12 8.31
C ALA A 291 4.31 -10.01 8.07
N ILE A 292 3.76 -9.99 6.84
CA ILE A 292 2.58 -10.80 6.52
C ILE A 292 2.90 -12.30 6.47
N ALA A 293 4.10 -12.67 6.00
CA ALA A 293 4.55 -14.05 5.99
C ALA A 293 4.78 -14.59 7.40
N SER A 294 5.41 -13.79 8.28
CA SER A 294 5.59 -14.17 9.69
C SER A 294 4.26 -14.35 10.41
N LEU A 295 3.29 -13.45 10.17
CA LEU A 295 1.94 -13.58 10.73
C LEU A 295 1.27 -14.86 10.25
N LEU A 296 1.28 -15.14 8.93
CA LEU A 296 0.65 -16.33 8.38
C LEU A 296 1.28 -17.62 8.92
N TYR A 297 2.60 -17.67 9.03
CA TYR A 297 3.32 -18.79 9.59
C TYR A 297 2.93 -19.03 11.06
N ASP A 298 2.93 -17.96 11.88
CA ASP A 298 2.61 -18.08 13.30
C ASP A 298 1.17 -18.54 13.53
N GLU A 299 0.20 -18.03 12.76
CA GLU A 299 -1.19 -18.46 12.85
C GLU A 299 -1.37 -19.91 12.35
N ALA A 300 -0.72 -20.30 11.27
CA ALA A 300 -0.78 -21.67 10.75
C ALA A 300 -0.18 -22.70 11.72
N MET A 301 0.83 -22.32 12.50
CA MET A 301 1.45 -23.21 13.51
C MET A 301 0.64 -23.34 14.81
N ARG A 302 -0.44 -22.56 14.97
CA ARG A 302 -1.37 -22.65 16.12
C ARG A 302 -2.57 -23.56 15.86
N ILE A 303 -2.85 -23.89 14.60
CA ILE A 303 -3.93 -24.76 14.15
C ILE A 303 -3.46 -26.22 14.15
#